data_0f183733108bdf5718c6169904869fe0
#
_entry.id   0f183733108bdf5718c6169904869fe0
#
_cell.length_a   1.000
_cell.length_b   1.000
_cell.length_c   1.000
_cell.angle_alpha   90.00
_cell.angle_beta   90.00
_cell.angle_gamma   90.00
#
_symmetry.space_group_name_H-M   'P 1'
#
loop_
_entity.id
_entity.type
_entity.pdbx_description
1 polymer ?
#
loop_
_entity_poly.entity_id
_entity_poly.type
_entity_poly.pdbx_seq_one_letter_code
_entity_poly.pdbx_strand_id
1 'polypeptide(L)'
;MLIYVFALNGVFDIGLASLLDVIGTANELGQREQSSLQLDMRLVGVRQEVHTAQGLSVPVTRVTALPRPDVVLLPALGSKMPQPLLAAL
;
A
#
# COMPACT_ATOMS: atom_id res chain seq x y z
N MET A 1 15.63 0.70 -1.95
CA MET A 1 14.54 1.20 -2.80
C MET A 1 13.34 1.54 -1.92
N LEU A 2 12.86 2.74 -2.00
CA LEU A 2 11.71 3.20 -1.22
C LEU A 2 10.44 3.01 -2.05
N ILE A 3 9.50 2.19 -1.52
CA ILE A 3 8.26 1.84 -2.19
C ILE A 3 7.09 2.31 -1.33
N TYR A 4 6.20 3.10 -1.91
CA TYR A 4 4.95 3.45 -1.26
C TYR A 4 3.83 2.56 -1.80
N VAL A 5 3.10 1.92 -0.90
CA VAL A 5 1.82 1.30 -1.21
C VAL A 5 0.76 2.31 -0.83
N PHE A 6 0.15 2.93 -1.83
CA PHE A 6 -0.81 4.02 -1.64
C PHE A 6 -2.22 3.45 -1.55
N ALA A 7 -2.79 3.48 -0.35
CA ALA A 7 -4.12 2.91 -0.10
C ALA A 7 -5.18 4.00 -0.08
N LEU A 8 -6.27 3.77 -0.79
CA LEU A 8 -7.45 4.62 -0.83
C LEU A 8 -8.62 3.89 -0.17
N ASN A 9 -9.62 4.64 0.29
CA ASN A 9 -10.85 4.05 0.80
C ASN A 9 -11.49 3.17 -0.27
N GLY A 10 -11.95 1.99 0.12
CA GLY A 10 -12.50 1.01 -0.81
C GLY A 10 -11.44 0.10 -1.42
N VAL A 11 -10.19 0.15 -0.97
CA VAL A 11 -9.13 -0.72 -1.47
C VAL A 11 -9.55 -2.19 -1.31
N PHE A 12 -9.20 -2.99 -2.33
CA PHE A 12 -9.53 -4.40 -2.36
C PHE A 12 -8.70 -5.15 -1.32
N ASP A 13 -9.37 -5.79 -0.35
CA ASP A 13 -8.70 -6.35 0.83
C ASP A 13 -7.60 -7.35 0.48
N ILE A 14 -7.92 -8.35 -0.35
CA ILE A 14 -6.93 -9.38 -0.70
C ILE A 14 -5.82 -8.80 -1.58
N GLY A 15 -6.13 -7.81 -2.41
CA GLY A 15 -5.14 -7.14 -3.23
C GLY A 15 -4.12 -6.38 -2.38
N LEU A 16 -4.59 -5.66 -1.37
CA LEU A 16 -3.71 -4.96 -0.45
C LEU A 16 -2.85 -5.94 0.35
N ALA A 17 -3.48 -6.94 0.96
CA ALA A 17 -2.78 -7.92 1.79
C ALA A 17 -1.74 -8.71 0.98
N SER A 18 -2.08 -9.14 -0.23
CA SER A 18 -1.16 -9.88 -1.10
C SER A 18 0.07 -9.05 -1.45
N LEU A 19 -0.13 -7.77 -1.76
CA LEU A 19 0.98 -6.88 -2.11
C LEU A 19 1.93 -6.70 -0.93
N LEU A 20 1.39 -6.49 0.27
CA LEU A 20 2.20 -6.36 1.48
C LEU A 20 2.98 -7.65 1.76
N ASP A 21 2.33 -8.80 1.61
CA ASP A 21 2.97 -10.10 1.86
C ASP A 21 4.07 -10.40 0.85
N VAL A 22 3.85 -10.10 -0.43
CA VAL A 22 4.86 -10.31 -1.47
C VAL A 22 6.11 -9.49 -1.19
N ILE A 23 5.95 -8.22 -0.88
CA ILE A 23 7.09 -7.32 -0.61
C ILE A 23 7.80 -7.75 0.68
N GLY A 24 7.04 -8.08 1.73
CA GLY A 24 7.62 -8.55 2.99
C GLY A 24 8.41 -9.83 2.81
N THR A 25 7.88 -10.78 2.03
CA THR A 25 8.56 -12.04 1.74
C THR A 25 9.82 -11.82 0.93
N ALA A 26 9.77 -10.94 -0.06
CA ALA A 26 10.96 -10.61 -0.86
C ALA A 26 12.08 -10.05 0.02
N ASN A 27 11.74 -9.19 0.99
CA ASN A 27 12.72 -8.65 1.93
C ASN A 27 13.32 -9.74 2.81
N GLU A 28 12.52 -10.66 3.32
CA GLU A 28 13.02 -11.79 4.13
C GLU A 28 13.99 -12.66 3.35
N LEU A 29 13.62 -13.02 2.12
CA LEU A 29 14.49 -13.85 1.28
C LEU A 29 15.78 -13.12 0.93
N GLY A 30 15.72 -11.83 0.66
CA GLY A 30 16.91 -11.03 0.40
C GLY A 30 17.88 -11.02 1.58
N GLN A 31 17.36 -10.91 2.80
CA GLN A 31 18.17 -10.94 4.01
C GLN A 31 18.83 -12.30 4.22
N ARG A 32 18.10 -13.39 4.00
CA ARG A 32 18.64 -14.75 4.14
C ARG A 32 19.76 -15.03 3.16
N GLU A 33 19.64 -14.54 1.95
CA GLU A 33 20.63 -14.75 0.90
C GLU A 33 21.75 -13.72 0.90
N GLN A 34 21.75 -12.84 1.90
CA GLN A 34 22.71 -11.74 2.00
C GLN A 34 22.74 -10.87 0.74
N SER A 35 21.58 -10.72 0.11
CA SER A 35 21.41 -9.86 -1.04
C SER A 35 21.59 -8.40 -0.66
N SER A 36 22.12 -7.59 -1.58
CA SER A 36 22.15 -6.14 -1.40
C SER A 36 20.78 -5.50 -1.63
N LEU A 37 19.81 -6.24 -2.12
CA LEU A 37 18.46 -5.72 -2.36
C LEU A 37 17.74 -5.47 -1.04
N GLN A 38 17.37 -4.22 -0.82
CA GLN A 38 16.53 -3.83 0.31
C GLN A 38 15.32 -3.05 -0.21
N LEU A 39 14.13 -3.53 0.15
CA LEU A 39 12.88 -2.86 -0.19
C LEU A 39 12.32 -2.23 1.08
N ASP A 40 12.35 -0.91 1.14
CA ASP A 40 11.74 -0.16 2.23
C ASP A 40 10.32 0.17 1.79
N MET A 41 9.34 -0.57 2.31
CA MET A 41 7.94 -0.39 1.96
C MET A 41 7.22 0.39 3.05
N ARG A 42 6.42 1.36 2.63
CA ARG A 42 5.56 2.12 3.54
C ARG A 42 4.14 2.15 3.00
N LEU A 43 3.20 1.88 3.90
CA LEU A 43 1.79 1.97 3.58
C LEU A 43 1.34 3.41 3.83
N VAL A 44 0.97 4.11 2.76
CA VAL A 44 0.70 5.53 2.80
C VAL A 44 -0.70 5.85 2.28
N GLY A 45 -1.19 7.03 2.59
CA GLY A 45 -2.46 7.52 2.12
C GLY A 45 -2.59 9.03 2.28
N VAL A 46 -3.72 9.58 1.86
CA VAL A 46 -4.00 11.02 2.01
C VAL A 46 -4.44 11.36 3.42
N ARG A 47 -4.91 10.37 4.18
CA ARG A 47 -5.34 10.51 5.58
C ARG A 47 -4.56 9.54 6.45
N GLN A 48 -4.88 9.48 7.73
CA GLN A 48 -4.19 8.61 8.68
C GLN A 48 -4.76 7.20 8.71
N GLU A 49 -5.91 6.98 8.09
CA GLU A 49 -6.60 5.71 8.11
C GLU A 49 -7.41 5.54 6.83
N VAL A 50 -7.47 4.32 6.32
CA VAL A 50 -8.34 3.97 5.20
C VAL A 50 -9.23 2.79 5.60
N HIS A 51 -10.40 2.69 4.96
CA HIS A 51 -11.30 1.57 5.11
C HIS A 51 -11.29 0.74 3.83
N THR A 52 -11.13 -0.56 3.97
CA THR A 52 -11.12 -1.48 2.83
C THR A 52 -12.52 -1.69 2.28
N ALA A 53 -12.61 -2.37 1.15
CA ALA A 53 -13.89 -2.73 0.53
C ALA A 53 -14.77 -3.56 1.47
N GLN A 54 -14.18 -4.37 2.34
CA GLN A 54 -14.90 -5.21 3.29
C GLN A 54 -15.05 -4.57 4.68
N GLY A 55 -14.64 -3.32 4.83
CA GLY A 55 -14.85 -2.56 6.06
C GLY A 55 -13.75 -2.67 7.10
N LEU A 56 -12.59 -3.22 6.75
CA LEU A 56 -11.45 -3.22 7.65
C LEU A 56 -10.84 -1.83 7.74
N SER A 57 -10.42 -1.44 8.93
CA SER A 57 -9.73 -0.18 9.17
C SER A 57 -8.24 -0.42 9.12
N VAL A 58 -7.54 0.34 8.29
CA VAL A 58 -6.09 0.17 8.09
C VAL A 58 -5.40 1.50 8.37
N PRO A 59 -4.50 1.53 9.37
CA PRO A 59 -3.72 2.74 9.61
C PRO A 59 -2.68 2.93 8.52
N VAL A 60 -2.55 4.16 8.05
CA VAL A 60 -1.59 4.52 7.03
C VAL A 60 -0.84 5.79 7.45
N THR A 61 0.32 6.03 6.83
CA THR A 61 1.07 7.25 7.04
C THR A 61 0.67 8.27 5.99
N ARG A 62 0.46 9.51 6.41
CA ARG A 62 0.10 10.59 5.48
C ARG A 62 1.27 10.86 4.55
N VAL A 63 1.00 10.83 3.26
CA VAL A 63 2.04 10.96 2.23
C VAL A 63 2.72 12.34 2.25
N THR A 64 2.03 13.39 2.72
CA THR A 64 2.57 14.75 2.74
C THR A 64 3.78 14.92 3.66
N ALA A 65 3.97 14.02 4.63
CA ALA A 65 5.05 14.10 5.61
C ALA A 65 6.25 13.21 5.25
N LEU A 66 6.25 12.60 4.06
CA LEU A 66 7.21 11.57 3.70
C LEU A 66 8.12 12.01 2.56
N PRO A 67 9.33 11.44 2.46
CA PRO A 67 10.23 11.72 1.34
C PRO A 67 9.67 11.15 0.03
N ARG A 68 10.28 11.58 -1.08
CA ARG A 68 9.88 11.12 -2.40
C ARG A 68 10.23 9.63 -2.58
N PRO A 69 9.28 8.80 -3.01
CA PRO A 69 9.55 7.37 -3.22
C PRO A 69 10.19 7.09 -4.57
N ASP A 70 10.81 5.92 -4.68
CA ASP A 70 11.28 5.39 -5.97
C ASP A 70 10.13 4.82 -6.78
N VAL A 71 9.18 4.16 -6.11
CA VAL A 71 8.04 3.50 -6.74
C VAL A 71 6.79 3.73 -5.90
N VAL A 72 5.67 3.96 -6.57
CA VAL A 72 4.35 3.99 -5.94
C VAL A 72 3.50 2.87 -6.53
N LEU A 73 2.99 2.00 -5.66
CA LEU A 73 2.08 0.94 -6.04
C LEU A 73 0.68 1.28 -5.57
N LEU A 74 -0.29 1.17 -6.46
CA LEU A 74 -1.69 1.49 -6.18
C LEU A 74 -2.53 0.23 -6.29
N PRO A 75 -2.89 -0.40 -5.14
CA PRO A 75 -3.75 -1.58 -5.18
C PRO A 75 -5.12 -1.27 -5.76
N ALA A 76 -5.74 -2.25 -6.38
CA ALA A 76 -7.05 -2.09 -6.98
C ALA A 76 -8.10 -1.72 -5.94
N LEU A 77 -9.09 -0.93 -6.36
CA LEU A 77 -10.25 -0.61 -5.54
C LEU A 77 -11.32 -1.67 -5.74
N GLY A 78 -12.08 -1.94 -4.67
CA GLY A 78 -13.21 -2.87 -4.71
C GLY A 78 -14.46 -2.28 -5.35
N SER A 79 -14.35 -1.11 -5.97
CA SER A 79 -15.45 -0.41 -6.60
C SER A 79 -15.19 -0.22 -8.09
N LYS A 80 -16.22 -0.46 -8.91
CA LYS A 80 -16.13 -0.33 -10.36
C LYS A 80 -16.91 0.87 -10.89
N MET A 81 -17.58 1.62 -10.01
CA MET A 81 -18.39 2.78 -10.41
C MET A 81 -17.59 4.07 -10.22
N PRO A 82 -17.73 5.05 -11.13
CA PRO A 82 -16.94 6.30 -11.02
C PRO A 82 -17.16 7.08 -9.72
N GLN A 83 -18.40 7.18 -9.26
CA GLN A 83 -18.67 7.93 -8.04
C GLN A 83 -18.01 7.35 -6.80
N PRO A 84 -18.08 6.04 -6.53
CA PRO A 84 -17.33 5.45 -5.44
C PRO A 84 -15.81 5.64 -5.57
N LEU A 85 -15.28 5.62 -6.79
CA LEU A 85 -13.86 5.88 -7.00
C LEU A 85 -13.48 7.30 -6.62
N LEU A 86 -14.31 8.28 -6.97
CA LEU A 86 -14.08 9.68 -6.59
C LEU A 86 -14.14 9.86 -5.07
N ALA A 87 -15.05 9.19 -4.41
CA ALA A 87 -15.19 9.23 -2.95
C ALA A 87 -14.01 8.60 -2.23
N ALA A 88 -13.27 7.70 -2.87
CA ALA A 88 -12.10 7.05 -2.28
C ALA A 88 -10.90 8.00 -2.21
N LEU A 89 -10.91 9.05 -3.00
CA LEU A 89 -9.87 10.06 -2.97
C LEU A 89 -10.08 11.01 -1.79
#